data_9b41fa36fd520e6ec8bf51da0b63c03e
#
_entry.id   9b41fa36fd520e6ec8bf51da0b63c03e
#
_cell.length_a   1.000
_cell.length_b   1.000
_cell.length_c   1.000
_cell.angle_alpha   90.00
_cell.angle_beta   90.00
_cell.angle_gamma   90.00
#
_symmetry.space_group_name_H-M   'P 1'
#
loop_
_entity.id
_entity.type
_entity.pdbx_description
1 polymer ?
#
loop_
_entity_poly.entity_id
_entity_poly.type
_entity_poly.pdbx_seq_one_letter_code
_entity_poly.pdbx_strand_id
1 'polypeptide(L)'
;MRSMRQIAALPYTTAADGSMQILLITSRDTGRWVIPKGNRMKGLAGHRAAELEAFEEAGIQGIACPARIGRYRYDKRRRKGGSREAMVDVFPLAVTRHLPQWPEQGQRELRWFPLAEAAKAVDEPDLQSIIARFREPPADPGWFFRILIAMRDRQNERTGLLRWFHALMPKQGRFFEQFEDHATTLVAGADALARLMQGGPDMATHIRTISDQEHVADDIIRDVLKDVRRIFVTPFDRSAITDLIGVMDDAIDQMNQTAKAVALYEVTTFPPQMQDMSALIVECARITEEAIPLLRSLNLNAARLHDLTERLVKLEGHADILHEDGLKLLYAQARDGNPMDFIVGREIYSHLEKVTDRFEDVANEISGLVIDHA
;
A
#
# COMPACT_ATOMS: atom_id res chain seq x y z
N MET A 1 -10.44 -23.98 -30.58
CA MET A 1 -9.25 -23.87 -29.68
C MET A 1 -9.17 -22.48 -29.11
N ARG A 2 -9.10 -22.32 -27.77
CA ARG A 2 -8.95 -20.99 -27.16
C ARG A 2 -7.56 -20.43 -27.51
N SER A 3 -7.47 -19.29 -28.21
CA SER A 3 -6.23 -18.57 -28.47
C SER A 3 -5.58 -18.15 -27.12
N MET A 4 -4.26 -18.23 -27.03
CA MET A 4 -3.51 -17.77 -25.86
C MET A 4 -3.54 -16.24 -25.83
N ARG A 5 -3.96 -15.63 -24.72
CA ARG A 5 -3.95 -14.17 -24.54
C ARG A 5 -2.70 -13.74 -23.80
N GLN A 6 -1.98 -12.81 -24.39
CA GLN A 6 -0.79 -12.17 -23.82
C GLN A 6 -0.95 -10.66 -23.80
N ILE A 7 -0.08 -10.01 -23.05
CA ILE A 7 0.06 -8.55 -22.98
C ILE A 7 1.49 -8.17 -23.33
N ALA A 8 1.68 -6.95 -23.85
CA ALA A 8 2.99 -6.43 -24.19
C ALA A 8 3.07 -4.94 -23.87
N ALA A 9 4.25 -4.49 -23.46
CA ALA A 9 4.59 -3.08 -23.40
C ALA A 9 5.22 -2.64 -24.72
N LEU A 10 4.87 -1.44 -25.21
CA LEU A 10 5.62 -0.71 -26.22
C LEU A 10 6.43 0.39 -25.50
N PRO A 11 7.67 0.11 -25.03
CA PRO A 11 8.46 1.10 -24.33
C PRO A 11 8.97 2.15 -25.31
N TYR A 12 8.74 3.43 -24.98
CA TYR A 12 9.17 4.54 -25.82
C TYR A 12 9.79 5.67 -24.98
N THR A 13 10.64 6.44 -25.63
CA THR A 13 11.24 7.66 -25.09
C THR A 13 11.43 8.68 -26.21
N THR A 14 11.65 9.94 -25.85
CA THR A 14 12.01 11.02 -26.78
C THR A 14 13.51 11.27 -26.63
N ALA A 15 14.26 11.17 -27.74
CA ALA A 15 15.69 11.48 -27.77
C ALA A 15 15.94 12.99 -27.64
N ALA A 16 17.19 13.38 -27.43
CA ALA A 16 17.57 14.81 -27.27
C ALA A 16 17.27 15.67 -28.51
N ASP A 17 17.19 15.07 -29.69
CA ASP A 17 16.82 15.72 -30.95
C ASP A 17 15.29 15.81 -31.17
N GLY A 18 14.48 15.37 -30.19
CA GLY A 18 13.03 15.31 -30.28
C GLY A 18 12.48 14.10 -31.03
N SER A 19 13.31 13.21 -31.53
CA SER A 19 12.87 12.00 -32.21
C SER A 19 12.37 10.95 -31.21
N MET A 20 11.29 10.25 -31.60
CA MET A 20 10.76 9.14 -30.81
C MET A 20 11.54 7.86 -31.05
N GLN A 21 11.93 7.19 -29.94
CA GLN A 21 12.61 5.91 -29.96
C GLN A 21 11.77 4.84 -29.26
N ILE A 22 11.84 3.61 -29.76
CA ILE A 22 11.19 2.42 -29.23
C ILE A 22 12.26 1.43 -28.79
N LEU A 23 12.13 0.90 -27.58
CA LEU A 23 12.97 -0.19 -27.10
C LEU A 23 12.44 -1.53 -27.64
N LEU A 24 13.31 -2.25 -28.32
CA LEU A 24 13.09 -3.64 -28.68
C LEU A 24 14.07 -4.54 -27.91
N ILE A 25 13.66 -5.78 -27.70
CA ILE A 25 14.46 -6.84 -27.07
C ILE A 25 14.52 -8.05 -27.98
N THR A 26 15.55 -8.88 -27.86
CA THR A 26 15.60 -10.14 -28.61
C THR A 26 14.77 -11.22 -27.93
N SER A 27 14.06 -12.02 -28.73
CA SER A 27 13.35 -13.19 -28.18
C SER A 27 14.35 -14.29 -27.81
N ARG A 28 14.15 -14.97 -26.68
CA ARG A 28 15.06 -16.02 -26.17
C ARG A 28 15.19 -17.23 -27.13
N ASP A 29 14.12 -17.56 -27.82
CA ASP A 29 14.06 -18.79 -28.61
C ASP A 29 14.59 -18.59 -30.04
N THR A 30 14.45 -17.37 -30.62
CA THR A 30 14.70 -17.12 -32.05
C THR A 30 15.65 -15.96 -32.30
N GLY A 31 16.05 -15.16 -31.29
CA GLY A 31 16.90 -13.99 -31.43
C GLY A 31 16.28 -12.82 -32.22
N ARG A 32 15.02 -12.91 -32.67
CA ARG A 32 14.35 -11.85 -33.42
C ARG A 32 13.92 -10.71 -32.54
N TRP A 33 13.83 -9.51 -33.07
CA TRP A 33 13.41 -8.33 -32.33
C TRP A 33 11.91 -8.37 -32.01
N VAL A 34 11.55 -8.12 -30.75
CA VAL A 34 10.18 -8.13 -30.25
C VAL A 34 10.04 -7.03 -29.16
N ILE A 35 8.81 -6.72 -28.78
CA ILE A 35 8.54 -5.91 -27.60
C ILE A 35 8.42 -6.78 -26.34
N PRO A 36 8.73 -6.28 -25.13
CA PRO A 36 8.53 -7.01 -23.87
C PRO A 36 7.09 -7.50 -23.73
N LYS A 37 6.90 -8.79 -23.42
CA LYS A 37 5.57 -9.41 -23.39
C LYS A 37 5.51 -10.68 -22.57
N GLY A 38 4.38 -10.90 -21.94
CA GLY A 38 4.11 -12.13 -21.24
C GLY A 38 2.64 -12.52 -21.12
N ASN A 39 2.36 -13.43 -20.23
CA ASN A 39 1.01 -13.96 -20.05
C ASN A 39 0.15 -12.97 -19.29
N ARG A 40 -1.16 -13.00 -19.56
CA ARG A 40 -2.11 -12.23 -18.78
C ARG A 40 -2.14 -12.73 -17.33
N MET A 41 -1.97 -11.83 -16.37
CA MET A 41 -1.99 -12.15 -14.95
C MET A 41 -3.41 -12.00 -14.40
N LYS A 42 -3.86 -12.96 -13.58
CA LYS A 42 -5.21 -12.95 -12.99
C LYS A 42 -5.25 -11.85 -11.92
N GLY A 43 -6.24 -10.97 -12.00
CA GLY A 43 -6.41 -9.87 -11.03
C GLY A 43 -5.65 -8.59 -11.39
N LEU A 44 -4.69 -8.63 -12.34
CA LEU A 44 -3.92 -7.45 -12.72
C LEU A 44 -4.45 -6.81 -14.01
N ALA A 45 -4.55 -5.47 -14.04
CA ALA A 45 -4.93 -4.73 -15.23
C ALA A 45 -3.87 -4.90 -16.34
N GLY A 46 -4.30 -4.94 -17.62
CA GLY A 46 -3.40 -5.25 -18.75
C GLY A 46 -2.19 -4.31 -18.86
N HIS A 47 -2.35 -3.00 -18.63
CA HIS A 47 -1.25 -2.04 -18.67
C HIS A 47 -0.25 -2.26 -17.50
N ARG A 48 -0.73 -2.63 -16.32
CA ARG A 48 0.15 -2.95 -15.17
C ARG A 48 0.94 -4.24 -15.39
N ALA A 49 0.29 -5.26 -15.98
CA ALA A 49 1.01 -6.47 -16.38
C ALA A 49 2.06 -6.17 -17.47
N ALA A 50 1.81 -5.22 -18.38
CA ALA A 50 2.78 -4.78 -19.38
C ALA A 50 3.98 -4.04 -18.74
N GLU A 51 3.76 -3.23 -17.70
CA GLU A 51 4.84 -2.61 -16.91
C GLU A 51 5.75 -3.68 -16.28
N LEU A 52 5.15 -4.70 -15.68
CA LEU A 52 5.89 -5.78 -15.02
C LEU A 52 6.74 -6.58 -16.03
N GLU A 53 6.19 -6.94 -17.20
CA GLU A 53 6.94 -7.62 -18.25
C GLU A 53 8.09 -6.77 -18.80
N ALA A 54 7.90 -5.44 -18.90
CA ALA A 54 8.97 -4.52 -19.30
C ALA A 54 10.08 -4.44 -18.25
N PHE A 55 9.73 -4.50 -16.97
CA PHE A 55 10.69 -4.59 -15.90
C PHE A 55 11.44 -5.92 -15.90
N GLU A 56 10.73 -7.05 -15.95
CA GLU A 56 11.34 -8.39 -15.89
C GLU A 56 12.24 -8.68 -17.08
N GLU A 57 11.78 -8.38 -18.30
CA GLU A 57 12.48 -8.72 -19.53
C GLU A 57 13.54 -7.68 -19.96
N ALA A 58 13.36 -6.40 -19.60
CA ALA A 58 14.19 -5.30 -20.11
C ALA A 58 14.74 -4.33 -19.06
N GLY A 59 14.43 -4.49 -17.77
CA GLY A 59 14.86 -3.57 -16.72
C GLY A 59 14.28 -2.16 -16.85
N ILE A 60 13.14 -2.02 -17.52
CA ILE A 60 12.53 -0.72 -17.80
C ILE A 60 11.44 -0.43 -16.78
N GLN A 61 11.55 0.74 -16.14
CA GLN A 61 10.47 1.35 -15.39
C GLN A 61 9.86 2.50 -16.19
N GLY A 62 8.54 2.66 -16.09
CA GLY A 62 7.83 3.68 -16.83
C GLY A 62 6.36 3.74 -16.46
N ILE A 63 5.61 4.54 -17.23
CA ILE A 63 4.19 4.76 -17.04
C ILE A 63 3.45 4.17 -18.23
N ALA A 64 2.73 3.08 -18.02
CA ALA A 64 1.92 2.49 -19.09
C ALA A 64 0.55 3.17 -19.20
N CYS A 65 0.17 3.52 -20.43
CA CYS A 65 -1.16 4.03 -20.69
C CYS A 65 -2.21 2.92 -20.50
N PRO A 66 -3.30 3.15 -19.76
CA PRO A 66 -4.38 2.18 -19.60
C PRO A 66 -5.07 1.81 -20.90
N ALA A 67 -5.04 2.71 -21.90
CA ALA A 67 -5.61 2.47 -23.22
C ALA A 67 -4.68 1.60 -24.08
N ARG A 68 -5.20 0.46 -24.52
CA ARG A 68 -4.50 -0.38 -25.49
C ARG A 68 -4.44 0.31 -26.85
N ILE A 69 -3.24 0.37 -27.47
CA ILE A 69 -3.03 0.98 -28.79
C ILE A 69 -3.23 0.03 -29.96
N GLY A 70 -3.23 -1.27 -29.72
CA GLY A 70 -3.43 -2.26 -30.76
C GLY A 70 -3.38 -3.69 -30.24
N ARG A 71 -3.52 -4.60 -31.19
CA ARG A 71 -3.40 -6.03 -30.95
C ARG A 71 -2.72 -6.67 -32.15
N TYR A 72 -1.80 -7.60 -31.90
CA TYR A 72 -1.18 -8.40 -32.93
C TYR A 72 -1.23 -9.89 -32.62
N ARG A 73 -0.99 -10.71 -33.62
CA ARG A 73 -0.95 -12.17 -33.51
C ARG A 73 0.41 -12.67 -33.92
N TYR A 74 0.84 -13.75 -33.27
CA TYR A 74 2.03 -14.48 -33.68
C TYR A 74 1.91 -15.95 -33.28
N ASP A 75 2.69 -16.81 -34.00
CA ASP A 75 2.76 -18.24 -33.73
C ASP A 75 3.81 -18.54 -32.67
N LYS A 76 3.37 -18.86 -31.45
CA LYS A 76 4.25 -19.29 -30.37
C LYS A 76 4.62 -20.76 -30.54
N ARG A 77 5.91 -21.03 -30.77
CA ARG A 77 6.44 -22.39 -30.82
C ARG A 77 6.31 -23.09 -29.47
N ARG A 78 5.98 -24.37 -29.46
CA ARG A 78 5.89 -25.20 -28.24
C ARG A 78 7.17 -26.02 -28.08
N ARG A 79 7.64 -26.20 -26.87
CA ARG A 79 8.79 -27.06 -26.48
C ARG A 79 8.62 -28.53 -26.95
N LYS A 80 7.37 -29.02 -27.04
CA LYS A 80 7.02 -30.38 -27.47
C LYS A 80 6.63 -30.50 -28.98
N GLY A 81 6.98 -29.50 -29.79
CA GLY A 81 6.61 -29.44 -31.21
C GLY A 81 5.25 -28.81 -31.49
N GLY A 82 5.08 -28.23 -32.67
CA GLY A 82 3.89 -27.48 -33.10
C GLY A 82 3.90 -26.01 -32.65
N SER A 83 2.99 -25.23 -33.25
CA SER A 83 2.77 -23.82 -32.91
C SER A 83 1.37 -23.62 -32.35
N ARG A 84 1.19 -22.55 -31.57
CA ARG A 84 -0.12 -22.09 -31.11
C ARG A 84 -0.22 -20.59 -31.34
N GLU A 85 -1.32 -20.17 -31.95
CA GLU A 85 -1.61 -18.75 -32.12
C GLU A 85 -1.74 -18.05 -30.77
N ALA A 86 -0.96 -16.99 -30.54
CA ALA A 86 -1.05 -16.09 -29.42
C ALA A 86 -1.55 -14.73 -29.89
N MET A 87 -2.48 -14.16 -29.14
CA MET A 87 -3.02 -12.82 -29.36
C MET A 87 -2.49 -11.90 -28.26
N VAL A 88 -1.84 -10.81 -28.65
CA VAL A 88 -1.12 -9.89 -27.75
C VAL A 88 -1.76 -8.52 -27.75
N ASP A 89 -2.22 -8.06 -26.59
CA ASP A 89 -2.68 -6.69 -26.39
C ASP A 89 -1.47 -5.78 -26.10
N VAL A 90 -1.33 -4.65 -26.85
CA VAL A 90 -0.17 -3.75 -26.76
C VAL A 90 -0.54 -2.47 -26.00
N PHE A 91 0.25 -2.15 -24.97
CA PHE A 91 0.11 -0.94 -24.17
C PHE A 91 1.36 -0.07 -24.31
N PRO A 92 1.23 1.24 -24.63
CA PRO A 92 2.38 2.13 -24.68
C PRO A 92 2.92 2.39 -23.27
N LEU A 93 4.25 2.35 -23.14
CA LEU A 93 4.97 2.55 -21.87
C LEU A 93 5.96 3.71 -22.04
N ALA A 94 5.64 4.86 -21.44
CA ALA A 94 6.57 6.00 -21.35
C ALA A 94 7.69 5.67 -20.39
N VAL A 95 8.92 5.49 -20.87
CA VAL A 95 10.06 5.08 -20.06
C VAL A 95 10.54 6.24 -19.20
N THR A 96 10.61 6.03 -17.87
CA THR A 96 11.12 7.00 -16.92
C THR A 96 12.52 6.65 -16.43
N ARG A 97 12.87 5.34 -16.39
CA ARG A 97 14.16 4.87 -15.85
C ARG A 97 14.54 3.54 -16.47
N HIS A 98 15.85 3.32 -16.67
CA HIS A 98 16.44 2.01 -16.93
C HIS A 98 17.22 1.58 -15.68
N LEU A 99 16.93 0.40 -15.17
CA LEU A 99 17.52 -0.12 -13.94
C LEU A 99 18.87 -0.76 -14.20
N PRO A 100 19.83 -0.69 -13.27
CA PRO A 100 21.13 -1.33 -13.40
C PRO A 100 21.08 -2.86 -13.22
N GLN A 101 20.01 -3.38 -12.58
CA GLN A 101 19.79 -4.82 -12.35
C GLN A 101 18.32 -5.16 -12.49
N TRP A 102 18.01 -6.31 -13.14
CA TRP A 102 16.64 -6.81 -13.33
C TRP A 102 16.63 -8.34 -13.50
N PRO A 103 15.47 -9.03 -13.36
CA PRO A 103 15.39 -10.49 -13.28
C PRO A 103 15.98 -11.24 -14.48
N GLU A 104 15.72 -10.80 -15.72
CA GLU A 104 16.20 -11.46 -16.95
C GLU A 104 17.44 -10.80 -17.57
N GLN A 105 18.21 -10.06 -16.77
CA GLN A 105 19.44 -9.39 -17.25
C GLN A 105 20.42 -10.37 -17.89
N GLY A 106 20.96 -10.00 -19.06
CA GLY A 106 21.92 -10.82 -19.81
C GLY A 106 21.29 -11.97 -20.64
N GLN A 107 19.97 -12.19 -20.55
CA GLN A 107 19.29 -13.21 -21.34
C GLN A 107 18.82 -12.70 -22.73
N ARG A 108 18.82 -11.40 -22.92
CA ARG A 108 18.34 -10.73 -24.13
C ARG A 108 19.24 -9.56 -24.50
N GLU A 109 19.34 -9.27 -25.80
CA GLU A 109 19.89 -8.01 -26.30
C GLU A 109 18.79 -6.95 -26.28
N LEU A 110 19.11 -5.72 -25.82
CA LEU A 110 18.22 -4.58 -25.73
C LEU A 110 18.76 -3.48 -26.65
N ARG A 111 17.88 -2.86 -27.46
CA ARG A 111 18.29 -1.76 -28.33
C ARG A 111 17.16 -0.76 -28.54
N TRP A 112 17.53 0.51 -28.49
CA TRP A 112 16.67 1.61 -28.88
C TRP A 112 16.71 1.83 -30.38
N PHE A 113 15.57 1.89 -31.02
CA PHE A 113 15.42 2.11 -32.45
C PHE A 113 14.60 3.37 -32.71
N PRO A 114 14.96 4.20 -33.70
CA PRO A 114 14.02 5.20 -34.23
C PRO A 114 12.72 4.53 -34.68
N LEU A 115 11.59 5.21 -34.51
CA LEU A 115 10.26 4.65 -34.74
C LEU A 115 10.11 3.89 -36.08
N ALA A 116 10.62 4.48 -37.16
CA ALA A 116 10.55 3.87 -38.50
C ALA A 116 11.42 2.61 -38.67
N GLU A 117 12.55 2.55 -37.92
CA GLU A 117 13.43 1.38 -37.91
C GLU A 117 12.87 0.28 -37.01
N ALA A 118 12.30 0.65 -35.85
CA ALA A 118 11.63 -0.29 -34.97
C ALA A 118 10.49 -1.03 -35.66
N ALA A 119 9.70 -0.33 -36.48
CA ALA A 119 8.63 -0.94 -37.27
C ALA A 119 9.15 -1.95 -38.30
N LYS A 120 10.34 -1.74 -38.86
CA LYS A 120 10.95 -2.65 -39.82
C LYS A 120 11.71 -3.82 -39.16
N ALA A 121 12.12 -3.65 -37.90
CA ALA A 121 12.91 -4.65 -37.19
C ALA A 121 12.08 -5.82 -36.66
N VAL A 122 10.77 -5.64 -36.44
CA VAL A 122 9.86 -6.69 -35.96
C VAL A 122 9.26 -7.48 -37.16
N ASP A 123 8.97 -8.75 -36.91
CA ASP A 123 8.50 -9.65 -37.99
C ASP A 123 6.97 -9.62 -38.19
N GLU A 124 6.19 -9.34 -37.13
CA GLU A 124 4.73 -9.43 -37.18
C GLU A 124 4.11 -8.21 -37.90
N PRO A 125 3.37 -8.37 -39.01
CA PRO A 125 2.82 -7.24 -39.78
C PRO A 125 1.89 -6.33 -39.01
N ASP A 126 1.08 -6.93 -38.09
CA ASP A 126 0.19 -6.13 -37.20
C ASP A 126 1.02 -5.28 -36.25
N LEU A 127 2.12 -5.82 -35.67
CA LEU A 127 3.01 -5.09 -34.78
C LEU A 127 3.77 -3.99 -35.53
N GLN A 128 4.24 -4.26 -36.73
CA GLN A 128 4.84 -3.26 -37.64
C GLN A 128 3.88 -2.07 -37.83
N SER A 129 2.61 -2.37 -38.12
CA SER A 129 1.55 -1.36 -38.30
C SER A 129 1.27 -0.56 -37.04
N ILE A 130 1.25 -1.22 -35.86
CA ILE A 130 1.06 -0.56 -34.57
C ILE A 130 2.20 0.42 -34.30
N ILE A 131 3.46 -0.02 -34.45
CA ILE A 131 4.64 0.83 -34.25
C ILE A 131 4.65 1.99 -35.26
N ALA A 132 4.45 1.74 -36.56
CA ALA A 132 4.50 2.76 -37.59
C ALA A 132 3.44 3.86 -37.40
N ARG A 133 2.28 3.54 -36.80
CA ARG A 133 1.20 4.47 -36.55
C ARG A 133 1.27 5.10 -35.15
N PHE A 134 2.20 4.66 -34.31
CA PHE A 134 2.32 5.17 -32.97
C PHE A 134 2.61 6.66 -32.95
N ARG A 135 1.90 7.41 -32.15
CA ARG A 135 2.08 8.87 -31.92
C ARG A 135 1.97 9.12 -30.43
N GLU A 136 2.78 10.02 -29.92
CA GLU A 136 2.74 10.44 -28.55
C GLU A 136 2.06 11.81 -28.45
N PRO A 137 1.15 11.99 -27.49
CA PRO A 137 0.48 10.98 -26.69
C PRO A 137 -0.45 10.12 -27.54
N PRO A 138 -0.72 8.83 -27.17
CA PRO A 138 -1.69 8.04 -27.89
C PRO A 138 -3.06 8.73 -27.91
N ALA A 139 -3.87 8.49 -28.94
CA ALA A 139 -5.22 9.04 -29.02
C ALA A 139 -5.99 8.65 -27.74
N ASP A 140 -6.47 9.62 -27.00
CA ASP A 140 -7.11 9.50 -25.69
C ASP A 140 -6.23 8.94 -24.54
N PRO A 141 -5.10 9.58 -24.23
CA PRO A 141 -4.24 9.13 -23.10
C PRO A 141 -4.83 9.46 -21.72
N GLY A 142 -6.00 10.11 -21.63
CA GLY A 142 -6.47 10.78 -20.43
C GLY A 142 -5.58 12.00 -20.05
N TRP A 143 -6.20 13.06 -19.53
CA TRP A 143 -5.49 14.30 -19.16
C TRP A 143 -4.34 14.06 -18.17
N PHE A 144 -4.47 13.08 -17.28
CA PHE A 144 -3.48 12.72 -16.27
C PHE A 144 -2.21 12.09 -16.89
N PHE A 145 -2.37 11.21 -17.88
CA PHE A 145 -1.24 10.62 -18.60
C PHE A 145 -0.46 11.66 -19.40
N ARG A 146 -1.15 12.65 -19.98
CA ARG A 146 -0.52 13.83 -20.64
C ARG A 146 0.34 14.64 -19.67
N ILE A 147 -0.16 14.84 -18.43
CA ILE A 147 0.59 15.53 -17.38
C ILE A 147 1.84 14.74 -17.00
N LEU A 148 1.74 13.42 -16.79
CA LEU A 148 2.88 12.56 -16.44
C LEU A 148 3.97 12.55 -17.52
N ILE A 149 3.58 12.50 -18.81
CA ILE A 149 4.52 12.58 -19.93
C ILE A 149 5.19 13.96 -19.96
N ALA A 150 4.43 15.03 -19.83
CA ALA A 150 4.96 16.39 -19.80
C ALA A 150 5.92 16.65 -18.63
N MET A 151 5.72 15.94 -17.50
CA MET A 151 6.64 15.97 -16.35
C MET A 151 7.94 15.24 -16.64
N ARG A 152 7.90 14.08 -17.30
CA ARG A 152 9.11 13.34 -17.70
C ARG A 152 10.02 14.20 -18.55
N ASP A 153 9.48 14.85 -19.57
CA ASP A 153 10.25 15.64 -20.53
C ASP A 153 10.90 16.87 -19.88
N ARG A 154 10.31 17.40 -18.80
CA ARG A 154 10.85 18.53 -18.02
C ARG A 154 11.88 18.16 -16.94
N GLN A 155 12.04 16.88 -16.57
CA GLN A 155 13.13 16.47 -15.68
C GLN A 155 14.52 16.67 -16.28
N ASN A 156 14.63 16.83 -17.59
CA ASN A 156 15.88 17.17 -18.29
C ASN A 156 16.24 18.67 -18.27
N GLU A 157 15.33 19.54 -17.90
CA GLU A 157 15.59 20.98 -17.78
C GLU A 157 15.53 21.41 -16.29
N ARG A 158 16.71 21.53 -15.67
CA ARG A 158 16.86 22.12 -14.33
C ARG A 158 16.37 23.56 -14.37
N THR A 159 15.31 23.92 -13.65
CA THR A 159 15.19 25.12 -12.81
C THR A 159 13.74 25.45 -12.41
N GLY A 160 13.54 25.80 -11.15
CA GLY A 160 12.54 26.75 -10.63
C GLY A 160 11.05 26.38 -10.58
N LEU A 161 10.53 25.54 -11.47
CA LEU A 161 9.10 25.22 -11.58
C LEU A 161 8.62 24.08 -10.65
N LEU A 162 9.52 23.32 -10.07
CA LEU A 162 9.23 22.22 -9.12
C LEU A 162 8.41 22.70 -7.90
N ARG A 163 8.62 23.94 -7.43
CA ARG A 163 7.88 24.50 -6.28
C ARG A 163 6.40 24.80 -6.60
N TRP A 164 6.08 25.16 -7.83
CA TRP A 164 4.69 25.42 -8.24
C TRP A 164 3.95 24.09 -8.53
N PHE A 165 4.65 23.08 -9.03
CA PHE A 165 4.10 21.75 -9.32
C PHE A 165 3.80 20.94 -8.04
N HIS A 166 4.58 21.07 -6.97
CA HIS A 166 4.23 20.51 -5.66
C HIS A 166 2.91 21.09 -5.10
N ALA A 167 2.50 22.27 -5.55
CA ALA A 167 1.22 22.87 -5.18
C ALA A 167 0.03 22.36 -6.02
N LEU A 168 0.27 21.73 -7.19
CA LEU A 168 -0.76 21.24 -8.11
C LEU A 168 -0.85 19.69 -8.18
N MET A 169 0.13 18.95 -7.64
CA MET A 169 -0.04 17.52 -7.46
C MET A 169 -1.16 17.30 -6.43
N PRO A 170 -2.17 16.45 -6.73
CA PRO A 170 -2.98 15.89 -5.66
C PRO A 170 -2.00 15.26 -4.68
N LYS A 171 -1.98 15.77 -3.45
CA LYS A 171 -0.99 15.45 -2.43
C LYS A 171 -1.05 13.96 -2.12
N GLN A 172 -0.19 13.14 -2.73
CA GLN A 172 0.09 11.78 -2.22
C GLN A 172 0.53 11.87 -0.74
N GLY A 173 1.15 12.99 -0.34
CA GLY A 173 1.45 13.33 1.04
C GLY A 173 0.25 13.44 1.96
N ARG A 174 -0.94 13.73 1.43
CA ARG A 174 -2.12 13.92 2.29
C ARG A 174 -2.58 12.63 2.99
N PHE A 175 -2.50 11.46 2.34
CA PHE A 175 -2.82 10.19 3.00
C PHE A 175 -1.86 9.89 4.15
N PHE A 176 -0.55 10.12 3.93
CA PHE A 176 0.43 9.91 5.00
C PHE A 176 0.26 10.92 6.14
N GLU A 177 -0.04 12.19 5.82
CA GLU A 177 -0.38 13.21 6.81
C GLU A 177 -1.61 12.76 7.64
N GLN A 178 -2.67 12.29 6.98
CA GLN A 178 -3.88 11.80 7.65
C GLN A 178 -3.61 10.56 8.51
N PHE A 179 -2.77 9.60 8.06
CA PHE A 179 -2.36 8.47 8.88
C PHE A 179 -1.54 8.90 10.09
N GLU A 180 -0.61 9.84 9.92
CA GLU A 180 0.20 10.40 11.00
C GLU A 180 -0.68 11.14 12.03
N ASP A 181 -1.64 11.95 11.55
CA ASP A 181 -2.61 12.64 12.41
C ASP A 181 -3.47 11.62 13.17
N HIS A 182 -3.93 10.54 12.52
CA HIS A 182 -4.69 9.48 13.17
C HIS A 182 -3.84 8.72 14.20
N ALA A 183 -2.58 8.40 13.92
CA ALA A 183 -1.69 7.77 14.88
C ALA A 183 -1.47 8.63 16.14
N THR A 184 -1.47 9.96 15.98
CA THR A 184 -1.41 10.90 17.13
C THR A 184 -2.66 10.79 18.00
N THR A 185 -3.86 10.56 17.44
CA THR A 185 -5.08 10.32 18.24
C THR A 185 -4.99 9.03 19.04
N LEU A 186 -4.39 7.96 18.45
CA LEU A 186 -4.16 6.70 19.17
C LEU A 186 -3.27 6.90 20.40
N VAL A 187 -2.19 7.66 20.28
CA VAL A 187 -1.28 7.93 21.41
C VAL A 187 -2.01 8.75 22.47
N ALA A 188 -2.73 9.80 22.08
CA ALA A 188 -3.46 10.63 23.04
C ALA A 188 -4.60 9.86 23.75
N GLY A 189 -5.30 8.98 23.02
CA GLY A 189 -6.32 8.08 23.58
C GLY A 189 -5.73 7.07 24.55
N ALA A 190 -4.61 6.44 24.19
CA ALA A 190 -3.91 5.46 25.02
C ALA A 190 -3.35 6.09 26.31
N ASP A 191 -2.72 7.27 26.21
CA ASP A 191 -2.24 8.01 27.37
C ASP A 191 -3.39 8.39 28.32
N ALA A 192 -4.55 8.78 27.80
CA ALA A 192 -5.74 9.08 28.60
C ALA A 192 -6.32 7.80 29.25
N LEU A 193 -6.32 6.66 28.51
CA LEU A 193 -6.76 5.36 29.05
C LEU A 193 -5.84 4.90 30.19
N ALA A 194 -4.54 5.03 30.04
CA ALA A 194 -3.58 4.67 31.08
C ALA A 194 -3.77 5.52 32.37
N ARG A 195 -4.06 6.81 32.20
CA ARG A 195 -4.40 7.68 33.34
C ARG A 195 -5.75 7.31 33.95
N LEU A 196 -6.74 6.95 33.16
CA LEU A 196 -8.04 6.45 33.65
C LEU A 196 -7.84 5.22 34.52
N MET A 197 -6.97 4.28 34.13
CA MET A 197 -6.67 3.06 34.90
C MET A 197 -5.92 3.33 36.21
N GLN A 198 -5.40 4.54 36.45
CA GLN A 198 -4.86 4.92 37.76
C GLN A 198 -5.98 5.29 38.77
N GLY A 199 -7.21 5.52 38.30
CA GLY A 199 -8.31 6.00 39.11
C GLY A 199 -8.15 7.47 39.56
N GLY A 200 -8.89 7.86 40.55
CA GLY A 200 -8.77 9.20 41.15
C GLY A 200 -9.81 10.21 40.64
N PRO A 201 -9.68 11.50 41.02
CA PRO A 201 -10.73 12.50 40.80
C PRO A 201 -10.89 12.93 39.33
N ASP A 202 -9.86 12.75 38.51
CA ASP A 202 -9.82 13.23 37.13
C ASP A 202 -10.35 12.23 36.10
N MET A 203 -10.89 11.08 36.51
CA MET A 203 -11.40 10.01 35.66
C MET A 203 -12.39 10.53 34.61
N ALA A 204 -13.32 11.38 34.98
CA ALA A 204 -14.30 11.97 34.04
C ALA A 204 -13.62 12.80 32.93
N THR A 205 -12.51 13.45 33.26
CA THR A 205 -11.71 14.18 32.26
C THR A 205 -11.01 13.22 31.30
N HIS A 206 -10.43 12.12 31.81
CA HIS A 206 -9.77 11.12 30.95
C HIS A 206 -10.76 10.41 30.04
N ILE A 207 -11.94 10.02 30.51
CA ILE A 207 -13.03 9.46 29.71
C ILE A 207 -13.42 10.42 28.57
N ARG A 208 -13.59 11.70 28.89
CA ARG A 208 -13.91 12.71 27.88
C ARG A 208 -12.79 12.86 26.85
N THR A 209 -11.52 12.90 27.29
CA THR A 209 -10.37 12.98 26.39
C THR A 209 -10.35 11.81 25.40
N ILE A 210 -10.60 10.58 25.85
CA ILE A 210 -10.67 9.39 24.94
C ILE A 210 -11.78 9.58 23.91
N SER A 211 -12.98 10.00 24.35
CA SER A 211 -14.10 10.23 23.43
C SER A 211 -13.82 11.37 22.43
N ASP A 212 -13.16 12.46 22.88
CA ASP A 212 -12.78 13.55 21.98
C ASP A 212 -11.75 13.10 20.92
N GLN A 213 -10.80 12.22 21.29
CA GLN A 213 -9.83 11.67 20.34
C GLN A 213 -10.47 10.72 19.32
N GLU A 214 -11.42 9.88 19.73
CA GLU A 214 -12.20 9.03 18.84
C GLU A 214 -12.98 9.88 17.82
N HIS A 215 -13.65 10.96 18.25
CA HIS A 215 -14.33 11.85 17.31
C HIS A 215 -13.38 12.50 16.31
N VAL A 216 -12.15 12.86 16.72
CA VAL A 216 -11.11 13.38 15.80
C VAL A 216 -10.69 12.28 14.80
N ALA A 217 -10.48 11.07 15.27
CA ALA A 217 -10.14 9.90 14.42
C ALA A 217 -11.25 9.61 13.40
N ASP A 218 -12.52 9.64 13.83
CA ASP A 218 -13.73 9.51 13.00
C ASP A 218 -13.78 10.55 11.86
N ASP A 219 -13.38 11.78 12.12
CA ASP A 219 -13.31 12.82 11.09
C ASP A 219 -12.18 12.54 10.11
N ILE A 220 -11.03 12.05 10.58
CA ILE A 220 -9.88 11.71 9.74
C ILE A 220 -10.22 10.52 8.82
N ILE A 221 -10.75 9.41 9.34
CA ILE A 221 -11.12 8.25 8.50
C ILE A 221 -12.15 8.64 7.46
N ARG A 222 -13.14 9.45 7.81
CA ARG A 222 -14.15 9.95 6.88
C ARG A 222 -13.55 10.76 5.74
N ASP A 223 -12.52 11.55 6.00
CA ASP A 223 -11.81 12.31 4.99
C ASP A 223 -10.89 11.42 4.14
N VAL A 224 -10.19 10.43 4.73
CA VAL A 224 -9.43 9.42 3.99
C VAL A 224 -10.32 8.67 3.00
N LEU A 225 -11.50 8.20 3.43
CA LEU A 225 -12.44 7.47 2.58
C LEU A 225 -13.01 8.34 1.44
N LYS A 226 -13.19 9.65 1.64
CA LYS A 226 -13.53 10.60 0.57
C LYS A 226 -12.39 10.75 -0.43
N ASP A 227 -11.17 10.89 0.07
CA ASP A 227 -9.99 11.08 -0.76
C ASP A 227 -9.65 9.84 -1.58
N VAL A 228 -9.76 8.63 -1.02
CA VAL A 228 -9.62 7.35 -1.76
C VAL A 228 -10.57 7.27 -2.96
N ARG A 229 -11.80 7.81 -2.83
CA ARG A 229 -12.78 7.83 -3.94
C ARG A 229 -12.49 8.89 -5.00
N ARG A 230 -11.81 9.99 -4.63
CA ARG A 230 -11.60 11.17 -5.48
C ARG A 230 -10.23 11.17 -6.14
N ILE A 231 -9.21 10.67 -5.45
CA ILE A 231 -7.82 10.71 -5.90
C ILE A 231 -7.58 9.54 -6.87
N PHE A 232 -7.07 9.84 -8.04
CA PHE A 232 -6.88 8.84 -9.11
C PHE A 232 -5.64 7.97 -8.87
N VAL A 233 -4.58 8.52 -8.26
CA VAL A 233 -3.34 7.82 -7.93
C VAL A 233 -3.15 7.84 -6.42
N THR A 234 -3.23 6.69 -5.79
CA THR A 234 -2.99 6.48 -4.37
C THR A 234 -1.58 5.90 -4.14
N PRO A 235 -0.95 6.13 -2.99
CA PRO A 235 0.39 5.60 -2.68
C PRO A 235 0.42 4.07 -2.61
N PHE A 236 -0.68 3.46 -2.18
CA PHE A 236 -0.90 2.01 -2.10
C PHE A 236 -2.19 1.64 -2.84
N ASP A 237 -2.49 0.35 -2.91
CA ASP A 237 -3.80 -0.10 -3.35
C ASP A 237 -4.90 0.52 -2.45
N ARG A 238 -6.03 0.89 -3.04
CA ARG A 238 -7.13 1.57 -2.32
C ARG A 238 -7.68 0.72 -1.18
N SER A 239 -7.72 -0.60 -1.34
CA SER A 239 -8.06 -1.53 -0.27
C SER A 239 -7.10 -1.39 0.89
N ALA A 240 -5.79 -1.46 0.64
CA ALA A 240 -4.78 -1.35 1.69
C ALA A 240 -4.83 -0.02 2.46
N ILE A 241 -5.16 1.10 1.78
CA ILE A 241 -5.40 2.38 2.46
C ILE A 241 -6.63 2.32 3.37
N THR A 242 -7.74 1.74 2.86
CA THR A 242 -8.99 1.65 3.64
C THR A 242 -8.87 0.65 4.78
N ASP A 243 -8.14 -0.46 4.57
CA ASP A 243 -7.95 -1.50 5.56
C ASP A 243 -7.05 -0.99 6.69
N LEU A 244 -5.91 -0.35 6.36
CA LEU A 244 -5.01 0.22 7.37
C LEU A 244 -5.70 1.28 8.23
N ILE A 245 -6.38 2.27 7.61
CA ILE A 245 -7.05 3.31 8.42
C ILE A 245 -8.20 2.72 9.23
N GLY A 246 -8.87 1.67 8.71
CA GLY A 246 -9.95 0.98 9.41
C GLY A 246 -9.47 0.29 10.69
N VAL A 247 -8.38 -0.50 10.64
CA VAL A 247 -7.84 -1.16 11.83
C VAL A 247 -7.24 -0.16 12.84
N MET A 248 -6.70 0.97 12.36
CA MET A 248 -6.27 2.05 13.26
C MET A 248 -7.46 2.68 14.00
N ASP A 249 -8.58 2.88 13.31
CA ASP A 249 -9.81 3.43 13.87
C ASP A 249 -10.45 2.45 14.87
N ASP A 250 -10.48 1.15 14.55
CA ASP A 250 -10.94 0.11 15.48
C ASP A 250 -10.20 0.12 16.82
N ALA A 251 -8.93 0.52 16.85
CA ALA A 251 -8.14 0.59 18.08
C ALA A 251 -8.61 1.75 19.00
N ILE A 252 -8.83 2.97 18.46
CA ILE A 252 -9.33 4.09 19.26
C ILE A 252 -10.79 3.87 19.67
N ASP A 253 -11.60 3.28 18.79
CA ASP A 253 -12.97 2.88 19.10
C ASP A 253 -13.03 1.93 20.29
N GLN A 254 -12.15 0.93 20.34
CA GLN A 254 -12.08 -0.02 21.44
C GLN A 254 -11.61 0.65 22.75
N MET A 255 -10.70 1.63 22.69
CA MET A 255 -10.35 2.44 23.86
C MET A 255 -11.55 3.23 24.38
N ASN A 256 -12.34 3.85 23.49
CA ASN A 256 -13.55 4.58 23.84
C ASN A 256 -14.62 3.66 24.44
N GLN A 257 -14.78 2.43 23.91
CA GLN A 257 -15.68 1.42 24.48
C GLN A 257 -15.22 1.02 25.89
N THR A 258 -13.92 0.86 26.12
CA THR A 258 -13.36 0.59 27.46
C THR A 258 -13.71 1.72 28.42
N ALA A 259 -13.50 2.98 28.03
CA ALA A 259 -13.82 4.14 28.85
C ALA A 259 -15.33 4.25 29.15
N LYS A 260 -16.19 3.95 28.16
CA LYS A 260 -17.65 3.89 28.33
C LYS A 260 -18.08 2.78 29.32
N ALA A 261 -17.43 1.61 29.27
CA ALA A 261 -17.71 0.52 30.21
C ALA A 261 -17.31 0.90 31.67
N VAL A 262 -16.15 1.54 31.84
CA VAL A 262 -15.71 2.07 33.13
C VAL A 262 -16.73 3.06 33.67
N ALA A 263 -17.21 3.99 32.86
CA ALA A 263 -18.22 4.98 33.28
C ALA A 263 -19.58 4.33 33.57
N LEU A 264 -20.02 3.38 32.74
CA LEU A 264 -21.31 2.69 32.87
C LEU A 264 -21.42 1.91 34.21
N TYR A 265 -20.33 1.23 34.60
CA TYR A 265 -20.28 0.41 35.81
C TYR A 265 -19.76 1.18 37.03
N GLU A 266 -19.49 2.48 36.88
CA GLU A 266 -18.98 3.35 37.90
C GLU A 266 -17.72 2.80 38.62
N VAL A 267 -16.83 2.15 37.85
CA VAL A 267 -15.59 1.57 38.36
C VAL A 267 -14.60 2.70 38.69
N THR A 268 -14.10 2.72 39.91
CA THR A 268 -13.22 3.80 40.43
C THR A 268 -11.83 3.32 40.81
N THR A 269 -11.63 1.99 40.93
CA THR A 269 -10.37 1.38 41.33
C THR A 269 -10.02 0.23 40.42
N PHE A 270 -8.75 0.12 40.03
CA PHE A 270 -8.28 -0.85 39.07
C PHE A 270 -7.12 -1.68 39.65
N PRO A 271 -7.14 -3.01 39.49
CA PRO A 271 -6.02 -3.88 39.83
C PRO A 271 -4.73 -3.51 39.08
N PRO A 272 -3.54 -3.82 39.64
CA PRO A 272 -2.27 -3.56 38.96
C PRO A 272 -2.19 -4.12 37.56
N GLN A 273 -2.75 -5.32 37.27
CA GLN A 273 -2.75 -5.93 35.98
C GLN A 273 -3.48 -5.10 34.90
N MET A 274 -4.59 -4.42 35.27
CA MET A 274 -5.27 -3.50 34.33
C MET A 274 -4.41 -2.26 34.05
N GLN A 275 -3.68 -1.77 35.06
CA GLN A 275 -2.73 -0.66 34.90
C GLN A 275 -1.58 -1.09 33.97
N ASP A 276 -1.02 -2.28 34.17
CA ASP A 276 0.05 -2.82 33.34
C ASP A 276 -0.43 -3.03 31.90
N MET A 277 -1.63 -3.61 31.67
CA MET A 277 -2.23 -3.70 30.33
C MET A 277 -2.38 -2.34 29.65
N SER A 278 -2.84 -1.34 30.38
CA SER A 278 -2.96 0.03 29.84
C SER A 278 -1.60 0.64 29.47
N ALA A 279 -0.54 0.30 30.19
CA ALA A 279 0.82 0.71 29.84
C ALA A 279 1.32 0.05 28.56
N LEU A 280 0.99 -1.25 28.34
CA LEU A 280 1.27 -1.94 27.07
C LEU A 280 0.51 -1.27 25.89
N ILE A 281 -0.74 -0.86 26.09
CA ILE A 281 -1.53 -0.14 25.08
C ILE A 281 -0.84 1.17 24.68
N VAL A 282 -0.29 1.92 25.64
CA VAL A 282 0.51 3.13 25.33
C VAL A 282 1.74 2.80 24.51
N GLU A 283 2.44 1.70 24.83
CA GLU A 283 3.60 1.27 24.03
C GLU A 283 3.19 0.87 22.61
N CYS A 284 2.08 0.15 22.44
CA CYS A 284 1.54 -0.20 21.14
C CYS A 284 1.21 1.04 20.29
N ALA A 285 0.53 2.03 20.89
CA ALA A 285 0.19 3.28 20.21
C ALA A 285 1.44 4.04 19.74
N ARG A 286 2.49 4.11 20.55
CA ARG A 286 3.76 4.78 20.22
C ARG A 286 4.53 4.04 19.12
N ILE A 287 4.54 2.71 19.14
CA ILE A 287 5.14 1.90 18.07
C ILE A 287 4.40 2.15 16.75
N THR A 288 3.08 2.23 16.79
CA THR A 288 2.26 2.55 15.61
C THR A 288 2.59 3.95 15.10
N GLU A 289 2.67 4.96 15.96
CA GLU A 289 3.07 6.33 15.59
C GLU A 289 4.47 6.38 14.96
N GLU A 290 5.42 5.56 15.43
CA GLU A 290 6.75 5.43 14.82
C GLU A 290 6.69 4.73 13.45
N ALA A 291 5.84 3.71 13.28
CA ALA A 291 5.77 2.91 12.07
C ALA A 291 5.11 3.67 10.89
N ILE A 292 4.07 4.45 11.16
CA ILE A 292 3.26 5.11 10.12
C ILE A 292 4.10 6.02 9.18
N PRO A 293 4.97 6.92 9.65
CA PRO A 293 5.80 7.74 8.75
C PRO A 293 6.74 6.94 7.86
N LEU A 294 7.16 5.74 8.30
CA LEU A 294 8.07 4.87 7.55
C LEU A 294 7.41 4.28 6.30
N LEU A 295 6.08 4.23 6.25
CA LEU A 295 5.31 3.78 5.08
C LEU A 295 5.53 4.66 3.84
N ARG A 296 6.01 5.90 4.01
CA ARG A 296 6.37 6.80 2.89
C ARG A 296 7.47 6.21 1.99
N SER A 297 8.27 5.28 2.50
CA SER A 297 9.41 4.66 1.81
C SER A 297 9.56 3.19 2.22
N LEU A 298 8.57 2.35 1.91
CA LEU A 298 8.49 0.95 2.31
C LEU A 298 9.78 0.17 2.04
N ASN A 299 10.30 0.23 0.81
CA ASN A 299 11.50 -0.51 0.41
C ASN A 299 12.77 -0.14 1.22
N LEU A 300 12.86 1.10 1.70
CA LEU A 300 14.00 1.55 2.51
C LEU A 300 13.83 1.18 3.98
N ASN A 301 12.59 1.06 4.43
CA ASN A 301 12.24 0.90 5.84
C ASN A 301 11.70 -0.50 6.19
N ALA A 302 11.70 -1.44 5.24
CA ALA A 302 11.09 -2.77 5.40
C ALA A 302 11.61 -3.51 6.65
N ALA A 303 12.91 -3.50 6.89
CA ALA A 303 13.49 -4.15 8.06
C ALA A 303 13.05 -3.48 9.38
N ARG A 304 12.95 -2.13 9.41
CA ARG A 304 12.49 -1.41 10.61
C ARG A 304 11.01 -1.61 10.86
N LEU A 305 10.19 -1.59 9.80
CA LEU A 305 8.76 -1.90 9.89
C LEU A 305 8.52 -3.31 10.42
N HIS A 306 9.26 -4.30 9.91
CA HIS A 306 9.19 -5.67 10.42
C HIS A 306 9.54 -5.76 11.92
N ASP A 307 10.61 -5.09 12.36
CA ASP A 307 10.97 -5.04 13.79
C ASP A 307 9.87 -4.42 14.66
N LEU A 308 9.24 -3.33 14.18
CA LEU A 308 8.16 -2.66 14.90
C LEU A 308 6.89 -3.52 14.97
N THR A 309 6.51 -4.16 13.86
CA THR A 309 5.33 -5.06 13.84
C THR A 309 5.53 -6.30 14.69
N GLU A 310 6.74 -6.90 14.69
CA GLU A 310 7.05 -7.99 15.62
C GLU A 310 6.97 -7.57 17.10
N ARG A 311 7.31 -6.33 17.41
CA ARG A 311 7.18 -5.81 18.78
C ARG A 311 5.72 -5.68 19.18
N LEU A 312 4.83 -5.21 18.28
CA LEU A 312 3.39 -5.12 18.54
C LEU A 312 2.80 -6.50 18.87
N VAL A 313 3.11 -7.52 18.07
CA VAL A 313 2.66 -8.91 18.33
C VAL A 313 3.18 -9.45 19.67
N LYS A 314 4.42 -9.12 20.05
CA LYS A 314 4.96 -9.52 21.37
C LYS A 314 4.26 -8.82 22.54
N LEU A 315 3.84 -7.57 22.36
CA LEU A 315 3.10 -6.83 23.38
C LEU A 315 1.69 -7.37 23.57
N GLU A 316 1.02 -7.76 22.47
CA GLU A 316 -0.27 -8.46 22.53
C GLU A 316 -0.14 -9.77 23.32
N GLY A 317 0.80 -10.66 22.98
CA GLY A 317 1.02 -11.89 23.76
C GLY A 317 1.38 -11.65 25.26
N HIS A 318 1.97 -10.50 25.61
CA HIS A 318 2.20 -10.12 26.99
C HIS A 318 0.89 -9.64 27.66
N ALA A 319 0.05 -8.91 26.92
CA ALA A 319 -1.25 -8.48 27.44
C ALA A 319 -2.19 -9.66 27.70
N ASP A 320 -2.17 -10.69 26.89
CA ASP A 320 -2.88 -11.97 27.07
C ASP A 320 -2.52 -12.63 28.40
N ILE A 321 -1.23 -12.70 28.71
CA ILE A 321 -0.76 -13.27 29.98
C ILE A 321 -1.28 -12.46 31.16
N LEU A 322 -1.21 -11.12 31.09
CA LEU A 322 -1.73 -10.24 32.15
C LEU A 322 -3.25 -10.35 32.29
N HIS A 323 -3.98 -10.50 31.18
CA HIS A 323 -5.42 -10.73 31.16
C HIS A 323 -5.78 -12.03 31.88
N GLU A 324 -5.16 -13.17 31.52
CA GLU A 324 -5.40 -14.45 32.19
C GLU A 324 -5.09 -14.41 33.68
N ASP A 325 -3.95 -13.84 34.06
CA ASP A 325 -3.54 -13.77 35.48
C ASP A 325 -4.46 -12.83 36.26
N GLY A 326 -4.86 -11.71 35.65
CA GLY A 326 -5.84 -10.78 36.21
C GLY A 326 -7.20 -11.46 36.45
N LEU A 327 -7.70 -12.24 35.51
CA LEU A 327 -8.96 -12.99 35.67
C LEU A 327 -8.87 -14.06 36.79
N LYS A 328 -7.74 -14.78 36.91
CA LYS A 328 -7.53 -15.76 37.96
C LYS A 328 -7.61 -15.09 39.36
N LEU A 329 -6.93 -13.95 39.50
CA LEU A 329 -6.95 -13.18 40.78
C LEU A 329 -8.34 -12.63 41.08
N LEU A 330 -9.00 -12.04 40.09
CA LEU A 330 -10.35 -11.50 40.20
C LEU A 330 -11.36 -12.60 40.61
N TYR A 331 -11.29 -13.78 39.99
CA TYR A 331 -12.12 -14.92 40.34
C TYR A 331 -11.88 -15.37 41.83
N ALA A 332 -10.61 -15.46 42.24
CA ALA A 332 -10.27 -15.84 43.62
C ALA A 332 -10.83 -14.86 44.66
N GLN A 333 -10.80 -13.57 44.37
CA GLN A 333 -11.35 -12.50 45.23
C GLN A 333 -12.88 -12.53 45.28
N ALA A 334 -13.53 -12.72 44.10
CA ALA A 334 -14.99 -12.68 44.01
C ALA A 334 -15.67 -13.95 44.52
N ARG A 335 -14.93 -15.08 44.64
CA ARG A 335 -15.48 -16.39 45.08
C ARG A 335 -16.12 -16.29 46.48
N ASP A 336 -15.51 -15.53 47.39
CA ASP A 336 -15.97 -15.35 48.76
C ASP A 336 -16.56 -13.92 48.96
N GLY A 337 -16.68 -13.11 47.88
CA GLY A 337 -17.15 -11.74 47.83
C GLY A 337 -18.42 -11.52 47.00
N ASN A 338 -18.53 -10.37 46.37
CA ASN A 338 -19.64 -10.02 45.48
C ASN A 338 -19.41 -10.56 44.06
N PRO A 339 -20.26 -11.47 43.53
CA PRO A 339 -20.12 -11.98 42.15
C PRO A 339 -20.16 -10.92 41.07
N MET A 340 -20.78 -9.76 41.32
CA MET A 340 -20.84 -8.65 40.36
C MET A 340 -19.44 -8.04 40.11
N ASP A 341 -18.55 -8.06 41.13
CA ASP A 341 -17.18 -7.56 40.98
C ASP A 341 -16.40 -8.39 39.95
N PHE A 342 -16.66 -9.73 39.89
CA PHE A 342 -16.10 -10.58 38.84
C PHE A 342 -16.68 -10.26 37.48
N ILE A 343 -17.98 -10.06 37.36
CA ILE A 343 -18.65 -9.80 36.07
C ILE A 343 -18.15 -8.49 35.49
N VAL A 344 -18.15 -7.43 36.25
CA VAL A 344 -17.72 -6.08 35.84
C VAL A 344 -16.22 -6.06 35.55
N GLY A 345 -15.41 -6.61 36.47
CA GLY A 345 -13.96 -6.64 36.28
C GLY A 345 -13.54 -7.46 35.04
N ARG A 346 -14.17 -8.62 34.83
CA ARG A 346 -13.95 -9.42 33.61
C ARG A 346 -14.27 -8.62 32.34
N GLU A 347 -15.35 -7.84 32.35
CA GLU A 347 -15.72 -7.02 31.19
C GLU A 347 -14.64 -5.97 30.90
N ILE A 348 -14.13 -5.29 31.92
CA ILE A 348 -13.04 -4.30 31.75
C ILE A 348 -11.76 -4.99 31.24
N TYR A 349 -11.37 -6.15 31.81
CA TYR A 349 -10.22 -6.92 31.31
C TYR A 349 -10.37 -7.29 29.84
N SER A 350 -11.55 -7.80 29.45
CA SER A 350 -11.83 -8.15 28.05
C SER A 350 -11.81 -6.94 27.11
N HIS A 351 -12.21 -5.77 27.57
CA HIS A 351 -12.08 -4.54 26.78
C HIS A 351 -10.63 -4.12 26.60
N LEU A 352 -9.78 -4.23 27.63
CA LEU A 352 -8.35 -3.89 27.55
C LEU A 352 -7.59 -4.85 26.60
N GLU A 353 -7.85 -6.16 26.70
CA GLU A 353 -7.26 -7.18 25.80
C GLU A 353 -7.65 -6.86 24.33
N LYS A 354 -8.90 -6.59 24.04
CA LYS A 354 -9.33 -6.22 22.70
C LYS A 354 -8.64 -4.98 22.15
N VAL A 355 -8.21 -4.04 22.96
CA VAL A 355 -7.42 -2.89 22.47
C VAL A 355 -6.06 -3.37 21.96
N THR A 356 -5.39 -4.28 22.66
CA THR A 356 -4.11 -4.83 22.22
C THR A 356 -4.25 -5.69 20.96
N ASP A 357 -5.34 -6.47 20.82
CA ASP A 357 -5.68 -7.21 19.60
C ASP A 357 -5.81 -6.27 18.39
N ARG A 358 -6.47 -5.10 18.58
CA ARG A 358 -6.57 -4.12 17.48
C ARG A 358 -5.22 -3.57 17.04
N PHE A 359 -4.25 -3.44 17.94
CA PHE A 359 -2.89 -3.07 17.57
C PHE A 359 -2.14 -4.21 16.86
N GLU A 360 -2.45 -5.49 17.16
CA GLU A 360 -1.97 -6.62 16.35
C GLU A 360 -2.55 -6.57 14.93
N ASP A 361 -3.85 -6.24 14.77
CA ASP A 361 -4.47 -6.03 13.45
C ASP A 361 -3.72 -4.94 12.66
N VAL A 362 -3.35 -3.83 13.30
CA VAL A 362 -2.53 -2.77 12.67
C VAL A 362 -1.15 -3.31 12.25
N ALA A 363 -0.51 -4.13 13.08
CA ALA A 363 0.77 -4.75 12.75
C ALA A 363 0.66 -5.68 11.53
N ASN A 364 -0.43 -6.44 11.45
CA ASN A 364 -0.71 -7.35 10.34
C ASN A 364 -0.92 -6.61 9.02
N GLU A 365 -1.67 -5.49 9.03
CA GLU A 365 -1.87 -4.65 7.84
C GLU A 365 -0.55 -3.99 7.38
N ILE A 366 0.25 -3.45 8.30
CA ILE A 366 1.57 -2.90 7.97
C ILE A 366 2.49 -3.99 7.37
N SER A 367 2.49 -5.20 7.95
CA SER A 367 3.26 -6.33 7.44
C SER A 367 2.80 -6.75 6.04
N GLY A 368 1.49 -6.77 5.77
CA GLY A 368 0.92 -7.00 4.45
C GLY A 368 1.42 -5.98 3.43
N LEU A 369 1.39 -4.69 3.77
CA LEU A 369 1.91 -3.62 2.93
C LEU A 369 3.40 -3.78 2.60
N VAL A 370 4.21 -4.21 3.55
CA VAL A 370 5.64 -4.47 3.34
C VAL A 370 5.84 -5.63 2.37
N ILE A 371 5.09 -6.73 2.53
CA ILE A 371 5.18 -7.92 1.67
C ILE A 371 4.76 -7.61 0.23
N ASP A 372 3.69 -6.86 0.04
CA ASP A 372 3.14 -6.52 -1.29
C ASP A 372 4.04 -5.55 -2.07
N HIS A 373 4.95 -4.85 -1.40
CA HIS A 373 5.81 -3.82 -1.98
C HIS A 373 7.32 -4.13 -1.87
N ALA A 374 7.69 -5.26 -1.24
CA ALA A 374 9.07 -5.76 -1.19
C ALA A 374 9.41 -6.52 -2.47
#